data_e12e774bd05487b8d88180adc415ea6a
#
_entry.id   e12e774bd05487b8d88180adc415ea6a
#
_cell.length_a   1.000
_cell.length_b   1.000
_cell.length_c   1.000
_cell.angle_alpha   90.00
_cell.angle_beta   90.00
_cell.angle_gamma   90.00
#
_symmetry.space_group_name_H-M   'P 1'
#
loop_
_entity.id
_entity.type
_entity.pdbx_description
1 polymer ?
#
loop_
_entity_poly.entity_id
_entity_poly.type
_entity_poly.pdbx_seq_one_letter_code
_entity_poly.pdbx_strand_id
1 'polypeptide(L)'
;MRQFIMTLIGILSIATSCKYEPKEREESITIPKKVEHHLSKMDSLKKKFKPDTTIAGIVLLNSKNVDSILGNNVMERLVHKGLPNTSVVSKDSEQQLTIYFHPGNGAKEFSEFHVAHAVGTEKKELVMKENEFKTESGIKLGIELADLKAIKGEPHSITNMDNVTVLHYRIDDFETSKFLKRYNMPVYYADYEFSNGHLRAFKFGFEYP
;
A
#
# COMPACT_ATOMS: atom_id res chain seq x y z
N MET A 1 -52.25 1.40 -38.20
CA MET A 1 -52.84 0.06 -38.31
C MET A 1 -51.87 -0.83 -39.09
N ARG A 2 -51.12 -1.67 -38.40
CA ARG A 2 -50.45 -2.87 -38.95
C ARG A 2 -50.28 -3.86 -37.81
N GLN A 3 -51.08 -4.90 -37.84
CA GLN A 3 -51.04 -6.06 -36.95
C GLN A 3 -49.84 -6.90 -37.31
N PHE A 4 -49.07 -7.32 -36.32
CA PHE A 4 -48.08 -8.41 -36.46
C PHE A 4 -48.60 -9.65 -35.73
N ILE A 5 -48.78 -10.68 -36.52
CA ILE A 5 -49.21 -12.02 -36.15
C ILE A 5 -48.06 -12.74 -35.48
N MET A 6 -48.27 -13.19 -34.22
CA MET A 6 -47.36 -14.09 -33.53
C MET A 6 -47.65 -15.54 -33.96
N THR A 7 -46.68 -16.19 -34.56
CA THR A 7 -46.72 -17.61 -34.85
C THR A 7 -45.98 -18.35 -33.72
N LEU A 8 -46.74 -19.14 -32.96
CA LEU A 8 -46.27 -19.96 -31.88
C LEU A 8 -45.86 -21.34 -32.45
N ILE A 9 -44.54 -21.66 -32.45
CA ILE A 9 -44.03 -22.98 -32.81
C ILE A 9 -43.66 -23.69 -31.52
N GLY A 10 -44.48 -24.68 -31.16
CA GLY A 10 -44.22 -25.59 -30.05
C GLY A 10 -43.20 -26.67 -30.46
N ILE A 11 -42.10 -26.74 -29.75
CA ILE A 11 -41.13 -27.86 -29.87
C ILE A 11 -41.32 -28.79 -28.66
N LEU A 12 -41.80 -29.97 -28.98
CA LEU A 12 -41.98 -31.09 -28.05
C LEU A 12 -40.60 -31.76 -27.83
N SER A 13 -39.96 -31.55 -26.70
CA SER A 13 -38.70 -32.21 -26.34
C SER A 13 -38.99 -33.45 -25.51
N ILE A 14 -38.68 -34.61 -26.10
CA ILE A 14 -38.75 -35.92 -25.42
C ILE A 14 -37.50 -36.05 -24.53
N ALA A 15 -37.69 -36.01 -23.22
CA ALA A 15 -36.65 -36.27 -22.23
C ALA A 15 -36.44 -37.77 -22.03
N THR A 16 -35.39 -38.34 -22.62
CA THR A 16 -34.90 -39.68 -22.26
C THR A 16 -34.01 -39.54 -21.01
N SER A 17 -34.53 -39.98 -19.88
CA SER A 17 -33.82 -40.07 -18.61
C SER A 17 -32.86 -41.23 -18.63
N CYS A 18 -31.57 -41.01 -18.85
CA CYS A 18 -30.52 -41.96 -18.48
C CYS A 18 -30.11 -41.68 -17.04
N LYS A 19 -30.49 -42.62 -16.16
CA LYS A 19 -29.92 -42.67 -14.79
C LYS A 19 -28.44 -43.00 -14.88
N TYR A 20 -27.60 -42.00 -14.66
CA TYR A 20 -26.17 -42.18 -14.43
C TYR A 20 -25.96 -42.17 -12.91
N GLU A 21 -25.65 -43.33 -12.33
CA GLU A 21 -25.16 -43.42 -10.95
C GLU A 21 -23.67 -43.09 -10.95
N PRO A 22 -23.20 -41.98 -10.30
CA PRO A 22 -21.79 -41.79 -10.10
C PRO A 22 -21.31 -42.72 -9.00
N LYS A 23 -20.49 -43.70 -9.34
CA LYS A 23 -19.66 -44.43 -8.40
C LYS A 23 -18.62 -43.43 -7.85
N GLU A 24 -18.86 -42.88 -6.67
CA GLU A 24 -17.85 -42.20 -5.89
C GLU A 24 -16.70 -43.16 -5.58
N ARG A 25 -15.60 -42.99 -6.29
CA ARG A 25 -14.33 -43.55 -5.92
C ARG A 25 -13.62 -42.47 -5.11
N GLU A 26 -13.76 -42.54 -3.79
CA GLU A 26 -12.87 -41.81 -2.87
C GLU A 26 -11.45 -42.36 -3.05
N GLU A 27 -10.70 -41.77 -4.02
CA GLU A 27 -9.25 -41.86 -3.98
C GLU A 27 -8.78 -40.83 -2.94
N SER A 28 -8.52 -41.30 -1.73
CA SER A 28 -7.79 -40.55 -0.73
C SER A 28 -6.39 -40.30 -1.29
N ILE A 29 -6.17 -39.09 -1.85
CA ILE A 29 -4.82 -38.61 -2.25
C ILE A 29 -4.06 -38.35 -0.95
N THR A 30 -3.36 -39.37 -0.47
CA THR A 30 -2.37 -39.23 0.60
C THR A 30 -1.19 -38.44 0.03
N ILE A 31 -1.14 -37.13 0.29
CA ILE A 31 0.02 -36.29 -0.02
C ILE A 31 1.20 -36.83 0.78
N PRO A 32 2.32 -37.22 0.12
CA PRO A 32 3.46 -37.75 0.85
C PRO A 32 3.96 -36.71 1.85
N LYS A 33 4.15 -37.12 3.11
CA LYS A 33 4.67 -36.28 4.23
C LYS A 33 5.90 -35.41 3.88
N LYS A 34 6.65 -35.84 2.87
CA LYS A 34 7.84 -35.14 2.34
C LYS A 34 7.47 -33.87 1.58
N VAL A 35 6.28 -33.80 0.94
CA VAL A 35 5.80 -32.61 0.18
C VAL A 35 5.26 -31.56 1.14
N GLU A 36 4.55 -31.95 2.19
CA GLU A 36 4.08 -31.02 3.24
C GLU A 36 5.25 -30.34 3.96
N HIS A 37 6.35 -31.09 4.23
CA HIS A 37 7.53 -30.51 4.87
C HIS A 37 8.29 -29.55 3.92
N HIS A 38 8.21 -29.75 2.61
CA HIS A 38 8.83 -28.85 1.63
C HIS A 38 8.00 -27.57 1.45
N LEU A 39 6.67 -27.65 1.45
CA LEU A 39 5.76 -26.50 1.40
C LEU A 39 5.87 -25.64 2.66
N SER A 40 5.89 -26.25 3.85
CA SER A 40 6.07 -25.55 5.12
C SER A 40 7.44 -24.85 5.22
N LYS A 41 8.49 -25.42 4.60
CA LYS A 41 9.83 -24.85 4.58
C LYS A 41 9.97 -23.73 3.54
N MET A 42 9.21 -23.77 2.43
CA MET A 42 9.11 -22.66 1.48
C MET A 42 8.34 -21.46 2.05
N ASP A 43 7.26 -21.68 2.82
CA ASP A 43 6.53 -20.60 3.48
C ASP A 43 7.36 -19.91 4.59
N SER A 44 8.27 -20.63 5.25
CA SER A 44 9.18 -20.04 6.25
C SER A 44 10.28 -19.15 5.64
N LEU A 45 10.48 -19.21 4.32
CA LEU A 45 11.48 -18.42 3.58
C LEU A 45 10.88 -17.12 2.99
N LYS A 46 9.57 -16.91 3.04
CA LYS A 46 8.97 -15.66 2.61
C LYS A 46 9.47 -14.54 3.52
N LYS A 47 10.13 -13.57 2.93
CA LYS A 47 10.65 -12.40 3.67
C LYS A 47 9.48 -11.69 4.35
N LYS A 48 9.52 -11.60 5.67
CA LYS A 48 8.49 -10.89 6.44
C LYS A 48 8.53 -9.41 6.11
N PHE A 49 7.38 -8.79 5.87
CA PHE A 49 7.27 -7.35 5.64
C PHE A 49 7.92 -6.56 6.79
N LYS A 50 8.81 -5.64 6.43
CA LYS A 50 9.44 -4.70 7.37
C LYS A 50 8.91 -3.29 7.07
N PRO A 51 8.15 -2.68 8.00
CA PRO A 51 7.61 -1.34 7.81
C PRO A 51 8.71 -0.28 7.78
N ASP A 52 8.53 0.76 6.97
CA ASP A 52 9.29 2.01 7.05
C ASP A 52 8.58 2.98 7.99
N THR A 53 9.35 3.80 8.68
CA THR A 53 8.83 4.83 9.59
C THR A 53 9.45 6.20 9.34
N THR A 54 10.37 6.27 8.38
CA THR A 54 11.17 7.47 8.13
C THR A 54 11.22 7.78 6.65
N ILE A 55 11.14 9.06 6.31
CA ILE A 55 11.36 9.59 4.97
C ILE A 55 12.26 10.84 5.05
N ALA A 56 13.39 10.83 4.35
CA ALA A 56 14.35 11.93 4.34
C ALA A 56 14.73 12.41 5.76
N GLY A 57 14.82 11.49 6.72
CA GLY A 57 15.10 11.78 8.13
C GLY A 57 13.91 12.23 8.98
N ILE A 58 12.75 12.51 8.39
CA ILE A 58 11.51 12.82 9.12
C ILE A 58 10.86 11.50 9.59
N VAL A 59 10.45 11.43 10.85
CA VAL A 59 10.02 10.18 11.50
C VAL A 59 8.53 10.25 11.82
N LEU A 60 7.78 9.15 11.54
CA LEU A 60 6.37 9.02 11.93
C LEU A 60 6.22 9.17 13.45
N LEU A 61 5.16 9.85 13.88
CA LEU A 61 4.81 10.13 15.29
C LEU A 61 5.94 10.83 16.06
N ASN A 62 6.83 11.57 15.35
CA ASN A 62 7.92 12.30 15.99
C ASN A 62 8.32 13.54 15.20
N SER A 63 8.02 14.71 15.70
CA SER A 63 8.40 15.99 15.08
C SER A 63 9.68 16.61 15.66
N LYS A 64 10.36 15.96 16.60
CA LYS A 64 11.47 16.58 17.36
C LYS A 64 12.68 17.03 16.50
N ASN A 65 12.91 16.38 15.37
CA ASN A 65 14.04 16.71 14.49
C ASN A 65 13.64 17.49 13.24
N VAL A 66 12.38 17.87 13.12
CA VAL A 66 11.84 18.52 11.91
C VAL A 66 12.50 19.87 11.66
N ASP A 67 12.69 20.67 12.72
CA ASP A 67 13.35 21.99 12.59
C ASP A 67 14.79 21.90 12.06
N SER A 68 15.50 20.83 12.40
CA SER A 68 16.86 20.59 11.89
C SER A 68 16.88 20.22 10.41
N ILE A 69 15.80 19.63 9.90
CA ILE A 69 15.66 19.14 8.52
C ILE A 69 15.03 20.22 7.63
N LEU A 70 13.92 20.81 8.06
CA LEU A 70 13.09 21.73 7.28
C LEU A 70 13.34 23.21 7.62
N GLY A 71 14.13 23.50 8.65
CA GLY A 71 14.44 24.84 9.12
C GLY A 71 13.70 25.25 10.40
N ASN A 72 14.24 26.25 11.07
CA ASN A 72 13.73 26.71 12.37
C ASN A 72 12.26 27.16 12.31
N ASN A 73 11.51 26.82 13.38
CA ASN A 73 10.11 27.14 13.55
C ASN A 73 9.21 26.65 12.41
N VAL A 74 9.64 25.59 11.70
CA VAL A 74 8.87 25.05 10.58
C VAL A 74 7.52 24.53 11.03
N MET A 75 7.44 23.88 12.19
CA MET A 75 6.19 23.33 12.70
C MET A 75 5.13 24.42 12.94
N GLU A 76 5.51 25.58 13.47
CA GLU A 76 4.59 26.71 13.61
C GLU A 76 4.06 27.18 12.26
N ARG A 77 4.91 27.23 11.24
CA ARG A 77 4.53 27.62 9.87
C ARG A 77 3.63 26.57 9.20
N LEU A 78 3.92 25.26 9.40
CA LEU A 78 3.17 24.16 8.80
C LEU A 78 1.76 24.06 9.39
N VAL A 79 1.62 24.26 10.70
CA VAL A 79 0.35 24.11 11.43
C VAL A 79 -0.54 25.34 11.34
N HIS A 80 0.01 26.45 10.91
CA HIS A 80 -0.61 27.79 10.97
C HIS A 80 -1.96 27.90 10.23
N LYS A 81 -2.28 26.98 9.33
CA LYS A 81 -3.51 27.07 8.50
C LYS A 81 -4.62 26.09 8.92
N GLY A 82 -4.45 25.33 10.00
CA GLY A 82 -5.44 24.33 10.43
C GLY A 82 -5.69 23.22 9.41
N LEU A 83 -4.76 23.01 8.49
CA LEU A 83 -4.86 21.95 7.47
C LEU A 83 -4.44 20.60 8.08
N PRO A 84 -5.04 19.48 7.62
CA PRO A 84 -4.68 18.15 8.10
C PRO A 84 -3.31 17.67 7.60
N ASN A 85 -2.72 18.37 6.63
CA ASN A 85 -1.43 18.03 6.03
C ASN A 85 -0.69 19.29 5.55
N THR A 86 0.57 19.06 5.22
CA THR A 86 1.43 20.02 4.51
C THR A 86 2.25 19.32 3.46
N SER A 87 2.88 20.08 2.56
CA SER A 87 3.74 19.53 1.52
C SER A 87 5.08 20.23 1.49
N VAL A 88 6.12 19.45 1.25
CA VAL A 88 7.48 19.91 0.96
C VAL A 88 7.92 19.33 -0.38
N VAL A 89 8.82 20.00 -1.09
CA VAL A 89 9.36 19.52 -2.37
C VAL A 89 10.83 19.18 -2.25
N SER A 90 11.31 18.30 -3.12
CA SER A 90 12.73 18.04 -3.30
C SER A 90 13.44 19.28 -3.81
N LYS A 91 14.77 19.31 -3.69
CA LYS A 91 15.60 20.46 -4.07
C LYS A 91 15.39 20.89 -5.53
N ASP A 92 15.21 19.94 -6.43
CA ASP A 92 14.94 20.16 -7.86
C ASP A 92 13.44 20.41 -8.16
N SER A 93 12.58 20.32 -7.13
CA SER A 93 11.12 20.46 -7.23
C SER A 93 10.43 19.39 -8.09
N GLU A 94 11.07 18.26 -8.37
CA GLU A 94 10.49 17.17 -9.15
C GLU A 94 9.64 16.22 -8.31
N GLN A 95 9.89 16.15 -6.99
CA GLN A 95 9.17 15.29 -6.06
C GLN A 95 8.50 16.12 -4.97
N GLN A 96 7.33 15.62 -4.53
CA GLN A 96 6.59 16.19 -3.41
C GLN A 96 6.41 15.13 -2.33
N LEU A 97 6.71 15.50 -1.09
CA LEU A 97 6.36 14.78 0.12
C LEU A 97 5.19 15.51 0.79
N THR A 98 4.03 14.85 0.88
CA THR A 98 2.90 15.30 1.69
C THR A 98 2.99 14.64 3.06
N ILE A 99 2.95 15.44 4.11
CA ILE A 99 3.05 15.03 5.51
C ILE A 99 1.67 15.24 6.13
N TYR A 100 1.04 14.17 6.59
CA TYR A 100 -0.26 14.21 7.27
C TYR A 100 -0.05 14.28 8.78
N PHE A 101 -0.80 15.17 9.43
CA PHE A 101 -0.73 15.37 10.87
C PHE A 101 -1.62 14.38 11.62
N HIS A 102 -1.20 14.03 12.81
CA HIS A 102 -1.98 13.20 13.70
C HIS A 102 -3.28 13.92 14.12
N PRO A 103 -4.46 13.34 13.93
CA PRO A 103 -5.70 13.89 14.46
C PRO A 103 -5.62 14.13 15.98
N GLY A 104 -5.93 15.36 16.42
CA GLY A 104 -5.89 15.74 17.83
C GLY A 104 -4.52 16.15 18.40
N ASN A 105 -3.40 15.83 17.70
CA ASN A 105 -2.04 16.26 18.09
C ASN A 105 -1.26 16.82 16.90
N GLY A 106 -1.97 17.43 15.97
CA GLY A 106 -1.55 17.76 14.62
C GLY A 106 -0.23 18.47 14.47
N ALA A 107 0.14 19.34 15.44
CA ALA A 107 1.38 20.09 15.36
C ALA A 107 2.63 19.32 15.80
N LYS A 108 2.48 18.16 16.40
CA LYS A 108 3.59 17.48 17.11
C LYS A 108 3.89 16.10 16.57
N GLU A 109 2.97 15.51 15.82
CA GLU A 109 3.12 14.14 15.35
C GLU A 109 2.63 13.99 13.90
N PHE A 110 3.33 13.19 13.12
CA PHE A 110 2.99 12.86 11.74
C PHE A 110 2.41 11.45 11.65
N SER A 111 1.25 11.32 11.03
CA SER A 111 0.56 10.02 10.92
C SER A 111 0.87 9.25 9.65
N GLU A 112 1.10 9.97 8.55
CA GLU A 112 1.30 9.39 7.23
C GLU A 112 2.25 10.26 6.41
N PHE A 113 3.03 9.61 5.57
CA PHE A 113 3.83 10.23 4.53
C PHE A 113 3.37 9.74 3.16
N HIS A 114 3.25 10.66 2.20
CA HIS A 114 2.95 10.36 0.81
C HIS A 114 3.97 11.04 -0.10
N VAL A 115 4.64 10.26 -0.93
CA VAL A 115 5.62 10.74 -1.92
C VAL A 115 5.08 10.48 -3.32
N ALA A 116 5.11 11.52 -4.15
CA ALA A 116 4.75 11.45 -5.56
C ALA A 116 5.58 12.47 -6.37
N HIS A 117 5.48 12.42 -7.69
CA HIS A 117 5.99 13.51 -8.53
C HIS A 117 5.22 14.80 -8.22
N ALA A 118 5.95 15.90 -8.16
CA ALA A 118 5.34 17.22 -7.93
C ALA A 118 4.43 17.60 -9.09
N VAL A 119 3.22 18.08 -8.77
CA VAL A 119 2.25 18.55 -9.76
C VAL A 119 2.13 20.06 -9.63
N GLY A 120 2.24 20.76 -10.76
CA GLY A 120 2.04 22.22 -10.84
C GLY A 120 3.30 23.03 -10.63
N THR A 121 3.23 24.31 -11.02
CA THR A 121 4.31 25.30 -10.96
C THR A 121 4.22 26.20 -9.74
N GLU A 122 3.31 25.93 -8.81
CA GLU A 122 3.18 26.75 -7.61
C GLU A 122 4.45 26.70 -6.77
N LYS A 123 4.94 27.86 -6.38
CA LYS A 123 6.11 28.01 -5.53
C LYS A 123 5.79 27.37 -4.16
N LYS A 124 6.40 26.22 -3.86
CA LYS A 124 6.25 25.59 -2.55
C LYS A 124 7.02 26.37 -1.49
N GLU A 125 6.41 26.52 -0.32
CA GLU A 125 7.02 27.31 0.78
C GLU A 125 8.24 26.62 1.38
N LEU A 126 8.31 25.28 1.27
CA LEU A 126 9.34 24.46 1.87
C LEU A 126 10.03 23.60 0.81
N VAL A 127 11.34 23.73 0.74
CA VAL A 127 12.22 22.98 -0.16
C VAL A 127 13.24 22.22 0.67
N MET A 128 13.33 20.91 0.42
CA MET A 128 14.33 20.05 1.05
C MET A 128 15.72 20.26 0.45
N LYS A 129 16.74 19.79 1.15
CA LYS A 129 18.11 19.77 0.64
C LYS A 129 18.37 18.60 -0.31
N GLU A 130 17.61 17.55 -0.16
CA GLU A 130 17.70 16.30 -0.93
C GLU A 130 17.03 16.47 -2.31
N ASN A 131 17.63 15.86 -3.34
CA ASN A 131 17.03 15.83 -4.68
C ASN A 131 15.92 14.76 -4.79
N GLU A 132 15.92 13.75 -3.90
CA GLU A 132 14.94 12.67 -3.91
C GLU A 132 14.48 12.32 -2.50
N PHE A 133 13.20 11.93 -2.37
CA PHE A 133 12.68 11.38 -1.13
C PHE A 133 12.92 9.88 -1.07
N LYS A 134 13.56 9.43 0.02
CA LYS A 134 13.91 8.03 0.23
C LYS A 134 13.62 7.59 1.66
N THR A 135 13.02 6.41 1.81
CA THR A 135 12.80 5.79 3.12
C THR A 135 14.10 5.21 3.69
N GLU A 136 14.11 4.85 4.98
CA GLU A 136 15.24 4.16 5.62
C GLU A 136 15.59 2.81 4.98
N SER A 137 14.62 2.13 4.33
CA SER A 137 14.89 0.89 3.60
C SER A 137 15.34 1.12 2.15
N GLY A 138 15.45 2.37 1.72
CA GLY A 138 15.92 2.75 0.39
C GLY A 138 14.83 2.84 -0.67
N ILE A 139 13.54 2.79 -0.30
CA ILE A 139 12.43 2.98 -1.25
C ILE A 139 12.38 4.44 -1.71
N LYS A 140 12.30 4.63 -3.02
CA LYS A 140 12.21 5.93 -3.70
C LYS A 140 11.44 5.81 -5.01
N LEU A 141 10.99 6.93 -5.59
CA LEU A 141 10.34 6.92 -6.90
C LEU A 141 11.28 6.33 -7.96
N GLY A 142 10.69 5.66 -8.95
CA GLY A 142 11.39 5.08 -10.09
C GLY A 142 11.99 3.70 -9.85
N ILE A 143 12.00 3.13 -8.62
CA ILE A 143 12.46 1.75 -8.43
C ILE A 143 11.53 0.76 -9.15
N GLU A 144 12.07 -0.38 -9.55
CA GLU A 144 11.30 -1.44 -10.18
C GLU A 144 10.45 -2.22 -9.16
N LEU A 145 9.34 -2.78 -9.63
CA LEU A 145 8.43 -3.61 -8.81
C LEU A 145 9.16 -4.82 -8.21
N ALA A 146 10.08 -5.43 -8.95
CA ALA A 146 10.87 -6.56 -8.47
C ALA A 146 11.79 -6.16 -7.31
N ASP A 147 12.41 -4.98 -7.38
CA ASP A 147 13.28 -4.45 -6.33
C ASP A 147 12.48 -4.14 -5.06
N LEU A 148 11.29 -3.53 -5.19
CA LEU A 148 10.40 -3.32 -4.05
C LEU A 148 10.09 -4.66 -3.34
N LYS A 149 9.68 -5.68 -4.09
CA LYS A 149 9.41 -7.01 -3.51
C LYS A 149 10.64 -7.65 -2.88
N ALA A 150 11.81 -7.46 -3.47
CA ALA A 150 13.06 -7.93 -2.88
C ALA A 150 13.36 -7.25 -1.52
N ILE A 151 13.00 -5.98 -1.37
CA ILE A 151 13.18 -5.21 -0.12
C ILE A 151 12.08 -5.54 0.90
N LYS A 152 10.80 -5.52 0.49
CA LYS A 152 9.63 -5.58 1.38
C LYS A 152 9.02 -6.97 1.55
N GLY A 153 9.35 -7.92 0.70
CA GLY A 153 8.67 -9.22 0.62
C GLY A 153 7.39 -9.16 -0.18
N GLU A 154 6.56 -10.20 -0.05
CA GLU A 154 5.27 -10.24 -0.76
C GLU A 154 4.25 -9.30 -0.11
N PRO A 155 3.45 -8.57 -0.92
CA PRO A 155 2.40 -7.70 -0.41
C PRO A 155 1.25 -8.50 0.21
N HIS A 156 0.47 -7.84 1.08
CA HIS A 156 -0.77 -8.37 1.63
C HIS A 156 -1.83 -8.56 0.52
N SER A 157 -1.94 -7.59 -0.39
CA SER A 157 -2.81 -7.65 -1.57
C SER A 157 -2.28 -6.79 -2.70
N ILE A 158 -2.79 -7.02 -3.91
CA ILE A 158 -2.45 -6.29 -5.13
C ILE A 158 -3.75 -5.83 -5.80
N THR A 159 -3.82 -4.55 -6.14
CA THR A 159 -4.89 -3.98 -6.96
C THR A 159 -4.34 -3.55 -8.31
N ASN A 160 -5.03 -3.95 -9.39
CA ASN A 160 -4.69 -3.52 -10.74
C ASN A 160 -5.85 -2.67 -11.29
N MET A 161 -5.54 -1.46 -11.74
CA MET A 161 -6.49 -0.52 -12.35
C MET A 161 -5.84 0.09 -13.57
N ASP A 162 -6.38 -0.19 -14.75
CA ASP A 162 -5.82 0.26 -16.04
C ASP A 162 -4.29 0.00 -16.13
N ASN A 163 -3.50 1.07 -16.15
CA ASN A 163 -2.04 1.01 -16.25
C ASN A 163 -1.32 1.16 -14.90
N VAL A 164 -2.05 1.02 -13.79
CA VAL A 164 -1.53 1.18 -12.43
C VAL A 164 -1.67 -0.12 -11.65
N THR A 165 -0.57 -0.56 -11.07
CA THR A 165 -0.54 -1.66 -10.10
C THR A 165 -0.22 -1.09 -8.73
N VAL A 166 -1.08 -1.37 -7.74
CA VAL A 166 -0.85 -0.96 -6.35
C VAL A 166 -0.55 -2.19 -5.49
N LEU A 167 0.59 -2.19 -4.83
CA LEU A 167 0.96 -3.19 -3.84
C LEU A 167 0.62 -2.68 -2.45
N HIS A 168 -0.24 -3.42 -1.73
CA HIS A 168 -0.68 -3.08 -0.38
C HIS A 168 0.03 -3.93 0.64
N TYR A 169 0.64 -3.30 1.64
CA TYR A 169 1.24 -3.93 2.80
C TYR A 169 0.52 -3.47 4.05
N ARG A 170 0.24 -4.41 4.98
CA ARG A 170 -0.54 -4.12 6.19
C ARG A 170 0.00 -4.90 7.38
N ILE A 171 -0.04 -4.28 8.56
CA ILE A 171 0.16 -4.92 9.85
C ILE A 171 -1.03 -4.47 10.72
N ASP A 172 -1.91 -5.40 11.10
CA ASP A 172 -3.15 -5.12 11.84
C ASP A 172 -3.38 -6.06 13.03
N ASP A 173 -2.48 -6.98 13.29
CA ASP A 173 -2.50 -7.81 14.48
C ASP A 173 -1.78 -7.10 15.64
N PHE A 174 -2.50 -6.19 16.31
CA PHE A 174 -1.96 -5.43 17.43
C PHE A 174 -1.50 -6.35 18.56
N GLU A 175 -2.22 -7.46 18.83
CA GLU A 175 -1.93 -8.31 19.98
C GLU A 175 -0.58 -9.04 19.86
N THR A 176 -0.17 -9.39 18.67
CA THR A 176 1.11 -10.08 18.44
C THR A 176 2.23 -9.15 17.93
N SER A 177 1.88 -7.99 17.36
CA SER A 177 2.83 -7.09 16.75
C SER A 177 3.59 -6.23 17.76
N LYS A 178 4.87 -6.55 17.99
CA LYS A 178 5.77 -5.68 18.78
C LYS A 178 5.94 -4.29 18.15
N PHE A 179 5.80 -4.19 16.83
CA PHE A 179 5.89 -2.94 16.10
C PHE A 179 4.69 -2.03 16.43
N LEU A 180 3.46 -2.51 16.28
CA LEU A 180 2.26 -1.73 16.60
C LEU A 180 2.21 -1.34 18.08
N LYS A 181 2.56 -2.27 18.99
CA LYS A 181 2.64 -1.97 20.44
C LYS A 181 3.63 -0.87 20.77
N ARG A 182 4.78 -0.81 20.06
CA ARG A 182 5.78 0.26 20.27
C ARG A 182 5.21 1.64 19.96
N TYR A 183 4.39 1.76 18.93
CA TYR A 183 3.78 3.01 18.49
C TYR A 183 2.40 3.27 19.11
N ASN A 184 1.86 2.30 19.85
CA ASN A 184 0.49 2.30 20.38
C ASN A 184 -0.55 2.61 19.29
N MET A 185 -0.38 1.98 18.10
CA MET A 185 -1.23 2.18 16.93
C MET A 185 -1.88 0.86 16.50
N PRO A 186 -3.18 0.85 16.15
CA PRO A 186 -3.90 -0.39 15.83
C PRO A 186 -3.44 -1.00 14.51
N VAL A 187 -3.10 -0.18 13.53
CA VAL A 187 -2.77 -0.60 12.18
C VAL A 187 -1.68 0.26 11.58
N TYR A 188 -0.75 -0.40 10.89
CA TYR A 188 0.20 0.22 9.97
C TYR A 188 -0.10 -0.25 8.55
N TYR A 189 0.04 0.64 7.58
CA TYR A 189 -0.10 0.32 6.17
C TYR A 189 0.96 1.02 5.31
N ALA A 190 1.21 0.44 4.13
CA ALA A 190 2.00 1.06 3.09
C ALA A 190 1.46 0.65 1.72
N ASP A 191 1.23 1.62 0.86
CA ASP A 191 0.77 1.44 -0.50
C ASP A 191 1.84 1.95 -1.48
N TYR A 192 2.14 1.13 -2.49
CA TYR A 192 3.13 1.44 -3.51
C TYR A 192 2.48 1.35 -4.89
N GLU A 193 2.40 2.49 -5.58
CA GLU A 193 1.76 2.61 -6.89
C GLU A 193 2.79 2.55 -8.01
N PHE A 194 2.63 1.57 -8.91
CA PHE A 194 3.48 1.37 -10.07
C PHE A 194 2.77 1.73 -11.36
N SER A 195 3.48 2.38 -12.27
CA SER A 195 3.07 2.56 -13.65
C SER A 195 4.23 2.15 -14.56
N ASN A 196 3.96 1.37 -15.60
CA ASN A 196 4.98 0.83 -16.50
C ASN A 196 6.14 0.12 -15.77
N GLY A 197 5.83 -0.57 -14.67
CA GLY A 197 6.82 -1.32 -13.88
C GLY A 197 7.65 -0.50 -12.90
N HIS A 198 7.52 0.84 -12.89
CA HIS A 198 8.26 1.75 -12.01
C HIS A 198 7.38 2.41 -10.96
N LEU A 199 7.90 2.60 -9.75
CA LEU A 199 7.21 3.24 -8.64
C LEU A 199 6.98 4.72 -8.94
N ARG A 200 5.71 5.14 -9.04
CA ARG A 200 5.30 6.52 -9.33
C ARG A 200 4.85 7.31 -8.10
N ALA A 201 4.33 6.59 -7.10
CA ALA A 201 3.91 7.16 -5.82
C ALA A 201 3.95 6.09 -4.74
N PHE A 202 4.13 6.50 -3.51
CA PHE A 202 3.97 5.62 -2.37
C PHE A 202 3.55 6.40 -1.13
N LYS A 203 2.83 5.72 -0.24
CA LYS A 203 2.46 6.25 1.06
C LYS A 203 2.61 5.19 2.13
N PHE A 204 2.86 5.62 3.35
CA PHE A 204 2.89 4.74 4.51
C PHE A 204 2.58 5.51 5.79
N GLY A 205 2.00 4.83 6.75
CA GLY A 205 1.61 5.45 8.01
C GLY A 205 0.77 4.55 8.88
N PHE A 206 0.08 5.18 9.84
CA PHE A 206 -0.80 4.52 10.78
C PHE A 206 -2.26 4.93 10.53
N GLU A 207 -3.17 3.96 10.60
CA GLU A 207 -4.60 4.22 10.67
C GLU A 207 -4.97 4.59 12.11
N TYR A 208 -5.88 5.55 12.25
CA TYR A 208 -6.45 5.93 13.53
C TYR A 208 -7.74 5.18 13.79
N PRO A 209 -8.04 4.83 15.06
CA PRO A 209 -9.30 4.22 15.43
C PRO A 209 -10.48 5.17 15.23
#